data_e4dabc3fda061048a93c80fbd35323f5
#
_entry.id   e4dabc3fda061048a93c80fbd35323f5
#
_cell.length_a   1.000
_cell.length_b   1.000
_cell.length_c   1.000
_cell.angle_alpha   90.00
_cell.angle_beta   90.00
_cell.angle_gamma   90.00
#
_symmetry.space_group_name_H-M   'P 1'
#
loop_
_entity.id
_entity.type
_entity.pdbx_description
1 polymer ?
#
loop_
_entity_poly.entity_id
_entity_poly.type
_entity_poly.pdbx_seq_one_letter_code
_entity_poly.pdbx_strand_id
1 'polypeptide(L)'
;MRCDSHGGSDRGWRFDLGGVDVVERDRVYLPQETLRRHGVSEEEVKNFEFSDGFRAVMRDELARTEELYREGVAGIKYLPEDCQFAVLLAAVLYADHHRAIRRRDYDVLSETPSLSTSRKLWLLVRTRLAWARNKDPETVFRRVSVVPYPGGHGSPDVERRPGSGRGHRVAAWVKDLI
;
A
#
# COMPACT_ATOMS: atom_id res chain seq x y z
N MET A 1 -14.46 -39.54 31.20
CA MET A 1 -15.08 -38.36 30.63
C MET A 1 -13.94 -37.51 30.07
N ARG A 2 -13.70 -37.56 28.76
CA ARG A 2 -12.59 -36.89 28.07
C ARG A 2 -13.17 -35.63 27.45
N CYS A 3 -12.69 -34.47 27.83
CA CYS A 3 -13.01 -33.20 27.17
C CYS A 3 -12.12 -33.05 25.96
N ASP A 4 -12.67 -33.22 24.78
CA ASP A 4 -12.01 -32.91 23.53
C ASP A 4 -11.92 -31.38 23.38
N SER A 5 -10.70 -30.87 23.49
CA SER A 5 -10.37 -29.48 23.22
C SER A 5 -10.42 -29.27 21.72
N HIS A 6 -11.53 -28.70 21.21
CA HIS A 6 -11.58 -28.13 19.89
C HIS A 6 -10.62 -26.92 19.85
N GLY A 7 -9.51 -27.09 19.15
CA GLY A 7 -8.61 -26.03 18.84
C GLY A 7 -9.28 -25.04 17.88
N GLY A 8 -10.00 -24.08 18.43
CA GLY A 8 -10.37 -22.89 17.72
C GLY A 8 -9.10 -22.11 17.38
N SER A 9 -8.79 -21.99 16.08
CA SER A 9 -7.73 -21.11 15.63
C SER A 9 -8.09 -19.70 16.10
N ASP A 10 -7.42 -19.28 17.16
CA ASP A 10 -7.43 -17.91 17.66
C ASP A 10 -6.77 -17.02 16.60
N ARG A 11 -7.52 -16.64 15.56
CA ARG A 11 -7.17 -15.57 14.66
C ARG A 11 -7.45 -14.26 15.41
N GLY A 12 -6.57 -14.01 16.41
CA GLY A 12 -6.59 -12.80 17.21
C GLY A 12 -6.60 -11.57 16.34
N TRP A 13 -7.45 -10.67 16.70
CA TRP A 13 -7.58 -9.31 16.23
C TRP A 13 -6.22 -8.61 16.14
N ARG A 14 -5.56 -8.67 15.01
CA ARG A 14 -4.42 -7.81 14.74
C ARG A 14 -4.95 -6.48 14.25
N PHE A 15 -5.08 -5.52 15.14
CA PHE A 15 -5.03 -4.13 14.79
C PHE A 15 -3.61 -3.80 14.34
N ASP A 16 -3.25 -4.18 13.14
CA ASP A 16 -2.06 -3.66 12.49
C ASP A 16 -2.45 -2.37 11.78
N LEU A 17 -2.00 -1.24 12.32
CA LEU A 17 -2.20 0.08 11.71
C LEU A 17 -1.48 0.09 10.35
N GLY A 18 -2.14 -0.37 9.31
CA GLY A 18 -1.63 -0.32 7.95
C GLY A 18 -1.74 -1.61 7.12
N GLY A 19 -2.41 -2.65 7.59
CA GLY A 19 -2.73 -3.81 6.76
C GLY A 19 -3.92 -3.54 5.83
N VAL A 20 -3.83 -4.00 4.59
CA VAL A 20 -4.99 -4.06 3.69
C VAL A 20 -5.77 -5.30 4.07
N ASP A 21 -6.90 -5.13 4.73
CA ASP A 21 -7.80 -6.23 5.06
C ASP A 21 -8.93 -6.25 4.01
N VAL A 22 -8.97 -7.27 3.18
CA VAL A 22 -9.99 -7.41 2.13
C VAL A 22 -11.21 -8.20 2.63
N VAL A 23 -11.05 -8.92 3.75
CA VAL A 23 -12.12 -9.70 4.38
C VAL A 23 -12.09 -9.50 5.89
N GLU A 24 -13.13 -8.88 6.44
CA GLU A 24 -13.30 -8.74 7.88
C GLU A 24 -14.70 -9.22 8.28
N ARG A 25 -14.79 -10.08 9.30
CA ARG A 25 -16.06 -10.56 9.84
C ARG A 25 -17.02 -11.10 8.74
N ASP A 26 -16.48 -11.93 7.85
CA ASP A 26 -17.23 -12.51 6.73
C ASP A 26 -17.76 -11.47 5.71
N ARG A 27 -17.17 -10.28 5.67
CA ARG A 27 -17.52 -9.22 4.70
C ARG A 27 -16.35 -9.01 3.75
N VAL A 28 -16.67 -8.97 2.45
CA VAL A 28 -15.71 -8.61 1.41
C VAL A 28 -15.83 -7.12 1.13
N TYR A 29 -14.74 -6.38 1.29
CA TYR A 29 -14.71 -4.93 1.07
C TYR A 29 -14.33 -4.52 -0.36
N LEU A 30 -14.07 -5.51 -1.22
CA LEU A 30 -13.86 -5.25 -2.64
C LEU A 30 -15.18 -4.97 -3.36
N PRO A 31 -15.23 -4.01 -4.31
CA PRO A 31 -16.42 -3.71 -5.06
C PRO A 31 -16.90 -4.95 -5.85
N GLN A 32 -18.16 -5.32 -5.66
CA GLN A 32 -18.75 -6.48 -6.33
C GLN A 32 -18.71 -6.36 -7.86
N GLU A 33 -18.80 -5.14 -8.39
CA GLU A 33 -18.72 -4.90 -9.82
C GLU A 33 -17.34 -5.27 -10.37
N THR A 34 -16.26 -4.90 -9.65
CA THR A 34 -14.90 -5.26 -10.07
C THR A 34 -14.68 -6.77 -9.97
N LEU A 35 -15.17 -7.42 -8.91
CA LEU A 35 -15.13 -8.89 -8.78
C LEU A 35 -15.80 -9.57 -9.97
N ARG A 36 -17.05 -9.19 -10.29
CA ARG A 36 -17.79 -9.76 -11.42
C ARG A 36 -17.11 -9.53 -12.77
N ARG A 37 -16.52 -8.36 -12.98
CA ARG A 37 -15.78 -8.02 -14.21
C ARG A 37 -14.63 -8.98 -14.47
N HIS A 38 -13.97 -9.44 -13.42
CA HIS A 38 -12.84 -10.37 -13.49
C HIS A 38 -13.23 -11.83 -13.20
N GLY A 39 -14.53 -12.12 -13.08
CA GLY A 39 -15.02 -13.48 -12.88
C GLY A 39 -14.68 -14.09 -11.51
N VAL A 40 -14.48 -13.24 -10.48
CA VAL A 40 -14.17 -13.66 -9.11
C VAL A 40 -15.44 -13.62 -8.26
N SER A 41 -15.73 -14.68 -7.54
CA SER A 41 -16.85 -14.75 -6.59
C SER A 41 -16.44 -14.24 -5.19
N GLU A 42 -17.43 -13.78 -4.42
CA GLU A 42 -17.17 -13.44 -3.01
C GLU A 42 -16.73 -14.65 -2.19
N GLU A 43 -17.20 -15.86 -2.56
CA GLU A 43 -16.84 -17.09 -1.87
C GLU A 43 -15.38 -17.44 -2.06
N GLU A 44 -14.81 -17.28 -3.27
CA GLU A 44 -13.38 -17.45 -3.52
C GLU A 44 -12.55 -16.49 -2.64
N VAL A 45 -12.98 -15.23 -2.52
CA VAL A 45 -12.29 -14.24 -1.69
C VAL A 45 -12.38 -14.60 -0.20
N LYS A 46 -13.56 -15.05 0.28
CA LYS A 46 -13.76 -15.50 1.67
C LYS A 46 -12.97 -16.75 2.01
N ASN A 47 -12.78 -17.64 1.03
CA ASN A 47 -11.96 -18.84 1.16
C ASN A 47 -10.46 -18.55 1.01
N PHE A 48 -10.07 -17.29 0.80
CA PHE A 48 -8.69 -16.89 0.57
C PHE A 48 -8.04 -17.55 -0.65
N GLU A 49 -8.82 -17.79 -1.70
CA GLU A 49 -8.35 -18.40 -2.94
C GLU A 49 -7.74 -17.33 -3.85
N PHE A 50 -6.42 -17.35 -3.99
CA PHE A 50 -5.72 -16.45 -4.88
C PHE A 50 -5.74 -16.97 -6.32
N SER A 51 -6.30 -16.18 -7.24
CA SER A 51 -6.43 -16.50 -8.66
C SER A 51 -5.90 -15.36 -9.54
N ASP A 52 -5.72 -15.62 -10.83
CA ASP A 52 -5.38 -14.58 -11.81
C ASP A 52 -6.48 -13.52 -11.93
N GLY A 53 -7.75 -13.94 -11.77
CA GLY A 53 -8.89 -13.03 -11.68
C GLY A 53 -8.76 -12.09 -10.48
N PHE A 54 -8.45 -12.62 -9.28
CA PHE A 54 -8.26 -11.83 -8.10
C PHE A 54 -7.06 -10.87 -8.24
N ARG A 55 -5.96 -11.32 -8.85
CA ARG A 55 -4.82 -10.45 -9.19
C ARG A 55 -5.23 -9.26 -10.07
N ALA A 56 -6.09 -9.49 -11.06
CA ALA A 56 -6.60 -8.45 -11.93
C ALA A 56 -7.52 -7.47 -11.18
N VAL A 57 -8.39 -7.97 -10.28
CA VAL A 57 -9.20 -7.14 -9.37
C VAL A 57 -8.30 -6.20 -8.55
N MET A 58 -7.29 -6.76 -7.88
CA MET A 58 -6.38 -5.98 -7.04
C MET A 58 -5.59 -4.93 -7.83
N ARG A 59 -5.23 -5.23 -9.08
CA ARG A 59 -4.56 -4.28 -9.97
C ARG A 59 -5.47 -3.09 -10.31
N ASP A 60 -6.72 -3.35 -10.65
CA ASP A 60 -7.70 -2.32 -10.99
C ASP A 60 -8.01 -1.44 -9.77
N GLU A 61 -8.24 -2.06 -8.60
CA GLU A 61 -8.52 -1.31 -7.37
C GLU A 61 -7.32 -0.48 -6.91
N LEU A 62 -6.10 -0.99 -7.10
CA LEU A 62 -4.90 -0.21 -6.82
C LEU A 62 -4.79 1.02 -7.73
N ALA A 63 -5.04 0.84 -9.03
CA ALA A 63 -5.01 1.94 -10.00
C ALA A 63 -6.04 3.01 -9.65
N ARG A 64 -7.27 2.60 -9.32
CA ARG A 64 -8.34 3.50 -8.86
C ARG A 64 -7.96 4.24 -7.59
N THR A 65 -7.41 3.53 -6.62
CA THR A 65 -6.98 4.13 -5.34
C THR A 65 -5.86 5.17 -5.58
N GLU A 66 -4.97 4.93 -6.52
CA GLU A 66 -3.91 5.89 -6.87
C GLU A 66 -4.45 7.17 -7.51
N GLU A 67 -5.54 7.09 -8.26
CA GLU A 67 -6.25 8.29 -8.74
C GLU A 67 -6.84 9.08 -7.58
N LEU A 68 -7.52 8.39 -6.65
CA LEU A 68 -8.07 9.03 -5.45
C LEU A 68 -6.98 9.67 -4.57
N TYR A 69 -5.78 9.08 -4.48
CA TYR A 69 -4.65 9.70 -3.79
C TYR A 69 -4.23 11.01 -4.45
N ARG A 70 -4.15 11.05 -5.79
CA ARG A 70 -3.77 12.28 -6.51
C ARG A 70 -4.79 13.40 -6.27
N GLU A 71 -6.08 13.07 -6.34
CA GLU A 71 -7.16 14.03 -6.07
C GLU A 71 -7.17 14.48 -4.61
N GLY A 72 -7.10 13.54 -3.67
CA GLY A 72 -7.14 13.84 -2.24
C GLY A 72 -5.95 14.69 -1.78
N VAL A 73 -4.76 14.39 -2.28
CA VAL A 73 -3.54 15.15 -1.94
C VAL A 73 -3.61 16.59 -2.46
N ALA A 74 -4.20 16.82 -3.64
CA ALA A 74 -4.42 18.17 -4.16
C ALA A 74 -5.36 19.00 -3.25
N GLY A 75 -6.22 18.32 -2.48
CA GLY A 75 -7.11 18.94 -1.49
C GLY A 75 -6.43 19.35 -0.19
N ILE A 76 -5.26 18.80 0.15
CA ILE A 76 -4.58 19.04 1.45
C ILE A 76 -4.27 20.54 1.67
N LYS A 77 -3.98 21.27 0.61
CA LYS A 77 -3.69 22.72 0.65
C LYS A 77 -4.83 23.57 1.21
N TYR A 78 -6.06 23.05 1.24
CA TYR A 78 -7.23 23.73 1.79
C TYR A 78 -7.45 23.44 3.28
N LEU A 79 -6.67 22.54 3.87
CA LEU A 79 -6.69 22.28 5.30
C LEU A 79 -5.91 23.36 6.06
N PRO A 80 -6.19 23.53 7.38
CA PRO A 80 -5.34 24.35 8.25
C PRO A 80 -3.87 23.95 8.15
N GLU A 81 -2.96 24.93 8.15
CA GLU A 81 -1.52 24.71 7.90
C GLU A 81 -0.87 23.72 8.87
N ASP A 82 -1.31 23.74 10.13
CA ASP A 82 -0.84 22.84 11.18
C ASP A 82 -1.21 21.36 10.93
N CYS A 83 -2.30 21.10 10.20
CA CYS A 83 -2.76 19.75 9.86
C CYS A 83 -2.16 19.22 8.55
N GLN A 84 -1.75 20.09 7.62
CA GLN A 84 -1.35 19.69 6.27
C GLN A 84 -0.23 18.65 6.26
N PHE A 85 0.81 18.85 7.06
CA PHE A 85 1.94 17.91 7.13
C PHE A 85 1.51 16.54 7.66
N ALA A 86 0.68 16.49 8.70
CA ALA A 86 0.23 15.23 9.29
C ALA A 86 -0.61 14.42 8.29
N VAL A 87 -1.53 15.07 7.59
CA VAL A 87 -2.38 14.41 6.57
C VAL A 87 -1.55 13.96 5.37
N LEU A 88 -0.60 14.78 4.90
CA LEU A 88 0.33 14.41 3.84
C LEU A 88 1.19 13.19 4.22
N LEU A 89 1.74 13.19 5.44
CA LEU A 89 2.55 12.06 5.93
C LEU A 89 1.72 10.78 5.99
N ALA A 90 0.48 10.85 6.48
CA ALA A 90 -0.43 9.72 6.48
C ALA A 90 -0.67 9.20 5.06
N ALA A 91 -0.96 10.08 4.11
CA ALA A 91 -1.15 9.72 2.70
C ALA A 91 0.08 9.01 2.12
N VAL A 92 1.30 9.51 2.40
CA VAL A 92 2.56 8.88 1.95
C VAL A 92 2.75 7.49 2.56
N LEU A 93 2.50 7.33 3.86
CA LEU A 93 2.64 6.04 4.56
C LEU A 93 1.64 5.01 4.04
N TYR A 94 0.38 5.39 3.89
CA TYR A 94 -0.64 4.48 3.35
C TYR A 94 -0.39 4.13 1.87
N ALA A 95 0.02 5.08 1.06
CA ALA A 95 0.37 4.83 -0.34
C ALA A 95 1.55 3.84 -0.49
N ASP A 96 2.49 3.79 0.46
CA ASP A 96 3.62 2.85 0.38
C ASP A 96 3.19 1.37 0.50
N HIS A 97 1.96 1.09 1.01
CA HIS A 97 1.39 -0.27 0.98
C HIS A 97 1.17 -0.77 -0.46
N HIS A 98 0.91 0.12 -1.42
CA HIS A 98 0.80 -0.25 -2.83
C HIS A 98 2.08 -0.91 -3.35
N ARG A 99 3.25 -0.46 -2.86
CA ARG A 99 4.53 -1.10 -3.17
C ARG A 99 4.64 -2.50 -2.56
N ALA A 100 4.17 -2.68 -1.32
CA ALA A 100 4.16 -3.99 -0.66
C ALA A 100 3.23 -4.97 -1.39
N ILE A 101 2.05 -4.51 -1.81
CA ILE A 101 1.08 -5.30 -2.60
C ILE A 101 1.68 -5.72 -3.94
N ARG A 102 2.27 -4.78 -4.69
CA ARG A 102 2.91 -5.10 -5.99
C ARG A 102 4.07 -6.08 -5.87
N ARG A 103 4.87 -5.99 -4.80
CA ARG A 103 6.00 -6.91 -4.54
C ARG A 103 5.56 -8.34 -4.28
N ARG A 104 4.33 -8.54 -3.84
CA ARG A 104 3.69 -9.84 -3.61
C ARG A 104 2.86 -10.29 -4.80
N ASP A 105 3.03 -9.67 -5.96
CA ASP A 105 2.23 -9.96 -7.14
C ASP A 105 0.72 -9.86 -6.88
N TYR A 106 0.34 -8.86 -6.05
CA TYR A 106 -1.03 -8.56 -5.64
C TYR A 106 -1.69 -9.62 -4.73
N ASP A 107 -0.93 -10.58 -4.20
CA ASP A 107 -1.42 -11.53 -3.22
C ASP A 107 -1.48 -10.86 -1.83
N VAL A 108 -2.69 -10.48 -1.44
CA VAL A 108 -3.03 -9.91 -0.14
C VAL A 108 -3.83 -10.89 0.72
N LEU A 109 -4.23 -12.04 0.14
CA LEU A 109 -5.01 -13.06 0.82
C LEU A 109 -4.14 -14.00 1.66
N SER A 110 -2.95 -14.36 1.16
CA SER A 110 -2.03 -15.27 1.86
C SER A 110 -1.41 -14.60 3.09
N GLU A 111 -1.12 -13.31 3.02
CA GLU A 111 -0.51 -12.56 4.13
C GLU A 111 -0.80 -11.07 3.97
N THR A 112 -1.20 -10.40 5.05
CA THR A 112 -1.47 -8.96 5.06
C THR A 112 -0.19 -8.15 4.79
N PRO A 113 -0.15 -7.34 3.73
CA PRO A 113 1.00 -6.49 3.44
C PRO A 113 1.24 -5.49 4.57
N SER A 114 2.42 -5.48 5.14
CA SER A 114 2.80 -4.55 6.21
C SER A 114 4.08 -3.80 5.89
N LEU A 115 4.22 -2.60 6.46
CA LEU A 115 5.44 -1.80 6.36
C LEU A 115 6.29 -1.97 7.60
N SER A 116 7.58 -2.25 7.42
CA SER A 116 8.54 -2.31 8.53
C SER A 116 8.67 -0.95 9.22
N THR A 117 8.99 -0.96 10.52
CA THR A 117 9.20 0.27 11.29
C THR A 117 10.32 1.13 10.70
N SER A 118 11.39 0.52 10.21
CA SER A 118 12.48 1.22 9.53
C SER A 118 12.01 1.95 8.27
N ARG A 119 11.11 1.32 7.50
CA ARG A 119 10.52 1.95 6.31
C ARG A 119 9.61 3.12 6.69
N LYS A 120 8.78 2.97 7.71
CA LYS A 120 7.92 4.05 8.22
C LYS A 120 8.76 5.25 8.68
N LEU A 121 9.85 5.00 9.43
CA LEU A 121 10.75 6.06 9.89
C LEU A 121 11.48 6.74 8.72
N TRP A 122 11.95 5.97 7.74
CA TRP A 122 12.59 6.53 6.54
C TRP A 122 11.63 7.44 5.75
N LEU A 123 10.38 7.00 5.56
CA LEU A 123 9.35 7.81 4.89
C LEU A 123 9.04 9.09 5.68
N LEU A 124 8.97 9.02 7.01
CA LEU A 124 8.77 10.20 7.86
C LEU A 124 9.90 11.22 7.63
N VAL A 125 11.15 10.78 7.73
CA VAL A 125 12.31 11.68 7.54
C VAL A 125 12.33 12.26 6.14
N ARG A 126 12.16 11.43 5.12
CA ARG A 126 12.14 11.87 3.71
C ARG A 126 11.02 12.88 3.45
N THR A 127 9.82 12.62 3.94
CA THR A 127 8.68 13.52 3.78
C THR A 127 8.92 14.83 4.52
N ARG A 128 9.47 14.77 5.75
CA ARG A 128 9.79 15.97 6.55
C ARG A 128 10.83 16.86 5.87
N LEU A 129 11.86 16.27 5.29
CA LEU A 129 12.90 17.01 4.55
C LEU A 129 12.33 17.63 3.25
N ALA A 130 11.51 16.90 2.52
CA ALA A 130 10.84 17.42 1.33
C ALA A 130 9.89 18.58 1.67
N TRP A 131 9.10 18.44 2.75
CA TRP A 131 8.21 19.48 3.27
C TRP A 131 8.93 20.74 3.74
N ALA A 132 10.12 20.59 4.34
CA ALA A 132 10.93 21.74 4.76
C ALA A 132 11.42 22.58 3.57
N ARG A 133 11.61 21.95 2.40
CA ARG A 133 12.05 22.63 1.17
C ARG A 133 10.90 23.22 0.35
N ASN A 134 9.76 22.56 0.36
CA ASN A 134 8.58 22.99 -0.38
C ASN A 134 7.34 22.56 0.39
N LYS A 135 6.52 23.51 0.82
CA LYS A 135 5.29 23.27 1.57
C LYS A 135 4.06 23.03 0.68
N ASP A 136 4.27 22.68 -0.60
CA ASP A 136 3.18 22.27 -1.47
C ASP A 136 2.94 20.75 -1.36
N PRO A 137 1.78 20.31 -0.84
CA PRO A 137 1.49 18.90 -0.60
C PRO A 137 1.61 18.02 -1.83
N GLU A 138 1.14 18.51 -2.98
CA GLU A 138 1.13 17.74 -4.23
C GLU A 138 2.55 17.50 -4.74
N THR A 139 3.38 18.54 -4.77
CA THR A 139 4.79 18.44 -5.18
C THR A 139 5.56 17.49 -4.25
N VAL A 140 5.35 17.59 -2.93
CA VAL A 140 6.00 16.70 -1.97
C VAL A 140 5.53 15.27 -2.15
N PHE A 141 4.22 15.03 -2.25
CA PHE A 141 3.67 13.68 -2.43
C PHE A 141 4.21 13.03 -3.71
N ARG A 142 4.18 13.75 -4.84
CA ARG A 142 4.72 13.27 -6.12
C ARG A 142 6.19 12.86 -6.03
N ARG A 143 6.99 13.57 -5.21
CA ARG A 143 8.42 13.30 -5.04
C ARG A 143 8.71 12.11 -4.12
N VAL A 144 7.89 11.89 -3.08
CA VAL A 144 8.20 10.93 -2.02
C VAL A 144 7.37 9.65 -2.06
N SER A 145 6.16 9.69 -2.65
CA SER A 145 5.26 8.53 -2.72
C SER A 145 5.64 7.57 -3.84
N VAL A 146 5.01 6.41 -3.82
CA VAL A 146 5.11 5.36 -4.86
C VAL A 146 3.98 5.46 -5.89
N VAL A 147 3.06 6.40 -5.71
CA VAL A 147 1.93 6.62 -6.61
C VAL A 147 2.45 7.22 -7.93
N PRO A 148 2.19 6.56 -9.08
CA PRO A 148 2.63 7.07 -10.37
C PRO A 148 1.83 8.33 -10.76
N TYR A 149 2.51 9.31 -11.33
CA TYR A 149 1.88 10.49 -11.92
C TYR A 149 2.02 10.47 -13.45
N PRO A 150 0.96 10.81 -14.20
CA PRO A 150 1.06 10.94 -15.66
C PRO A 150 2.15 11.95 -16.03
N GLY A 151 3.12 11.52 -16.86
CA GLY A 151 4.24 12.37 -17.29
C GLY A 151 5.39 12.56 -16.30
N GLY A 152 5.33 11.92 -15.12
CA GLY A 152 6.44 11.85 -14.18
C GLY A 152 7.34 10.65 -14.48
N HIS A 153 8.66 10.82 -14.41
CA HIS A 153 9.58 9.66 -14.39
C HIS A 153 9.22 8.83 -13.17
N GLY A 154 8.64 7.64 -13.41
CA GLY A 154 8.32 6.69 -12.35
C GLY A 154 9.57 6.41 -11.51
N SER A 155 9.40 6.37 -10.19
CA SER A 155 10.45 5.96 -9.28
C SER A 155 11.04 4.64 -9.78
N PRO A 156 12.36 4.48 -9.92
CA PRO A 156 13.01 3.31 -10.57
C PRO A 156 12.75 1.97 -9.86
N ASP A 157 11.97 1.95 -8.81
CA ASP A 157 11.66 0.75 -8.01
C ASP A 157 10.46 -0.08 -8.51
N VAL A 158 9.74 0.35 -9.56
CA VAL A 158 8.51 -0.31 -10.01
C VAL A 158 8.77 -1.43 -11.02
N GLU A 159 9.98 -1.51 -11.61
CA GLU A 159 10.27 -2.41 -12.72
C GLU A 159 11.44 -3.36 -12.47
N ARG A 160 11.47 -4.05 -11.32
CA ARG A 160 12.34 -5.23 -11.17
C ARG A 160 11.51 -6.49 -11.13
N ARG A 161 11.55 -7.20 -12.27
CA ARG A 161 11.09 -8.59 -12.42
C ARG A 161 11.67 -9.47 -11.30
N PRO A 162 10.92 -10.44 -10.78
CA PRO A 162 11.47 -11.45 -9.89
C PRO A 162 12.38 -12.39 -10.71
N GLY A 163 13.66 -12.33 -10.44
CA GLY A 163 14.62 -13.30 -11.01
C GLY A 163 16.03 -12.75 -11.12
N SER A 164 16.80 -13.08 -10.12
CA SER A 164 18.24 -13.30 -10.09
C SER A 164 19.04 -12.44 -9.08
N GLY A 165 19.72 -13.14 -8.18
CA GLY A 165 21.08 -12.80 -7.76
C GLY A 165 21.24 -11.85 -6.58
N ARG A 166 21.55 -12.44 -5.44
CA ARG A 166 22.27 -11.81 -4.31
C ARG A 166 23.37 -10.88 -4.78
N GLY A 167 23.38 -9.62 -4.32
CA GLY A 167 24.47 -8.70 -4.52
C GLY A 167 24.27 -7.40 -3.75
N HIS A 168 24.99 -7.25 -2.65
CA HIS A 168 25.13 -6.03 -1.87
C HIS A 168 25.35 -4.79 -2.74
N ARG A 169 24.50 -3.79 -2.64
CA ARG A 169 24.85 -2.37 -2.84
C ARG A 169 23.99 -1.46 -2.00
N VAL A 170 24.45 -1.20 -0.78
CA VAL A 170 23.86 -0.22 0.14
C VAL A 170 24.37 1.21 -0.12
N ALA A 171 25.17 1.43 -1.15
CA ALA A 171 26.00 2.65 -1.24
C ALA A 171 25.61 3.69 -2.30
N ALA A 172 24.57 3.47 -3.11
CA ALA A 172 24.26 4.39 -4.23
C ALA A 172 23.24 5.50 -3.93
N TRP A 173 22.44 5.38 -2.90
CA TRP A 173 21.34 6.29 -2.62
C TRP A 173 21.63 7.42 -1.61
N VAL A 174 22.80 7.41 -1.00
CA VAL A 174 23.22 8.49 -0.08
C VAL A 174 23.66 9.75 -0.84
N LYS A 175 24.06 9.63 -2.12
CA LYS A 175 24.51 10.78 -2.91
C LYS A 175 23.40 11.71 -3.40
N ASP A 176 22.15 11.26 -3.43
CA ASP A 176 21.01 12.09 -3.84
C ASP A 176 20.33 12.80 -2.66
N LEU A 177 20.91 12.72 -1.47
CA LEU A 177 20.37 13.29 -0.23
C LEU A 177 21.09 14.59 0.20
N ILE A 178 22.16 14.99 -0.47
CA ILE A 178 22.92 16.23 -0.29
C ILE A 178 22.82 17.04 -1.61
#